data_ee6c08b16e245c94892bb752fffd27be
#
_entry.id   ee6c08b16e245c94892bb752fffd27be
#
_cell.length_a   1.000
_cell.length_b   1.000
_cell.length_c   1.000
_cell.angle_alpha   90.00
_cell.angle_beta   90.00
_cell.angle_gamma   90.00
#
_symmetry.space_group_name_H-M   'P 1'
#
loop_
_entity.id
_entity.type
_entity.pdbx_description
1 polymer ?
#
loop_
_entity_poly.entity_id
_entity_poly.type
_entity_poly.pdbx_seq_one_letter_code
_entity_poly.pdbx_strand_id
1 'polypeptide(L)'
;MAIKAVTSDAPQPLANYTEAFKVGDLVFAAGQLATDFVTGVPAEASIKKAFPFYGSDIKQQTRYILENLKTTFAAADSSLDNVVKSQVFITDLKLFDAFDEVWKEYFPGYPPARTTLEIPMLLGAGPEQLIEIDLIGHTNAVTHEVITSDAPQPLANYTEAFKVGNLVFAAGQLATDYKTGIPPEAKVNPNFPYYGSDIKLQTRYILENMTKTFAAADSSLANVVKSQVFLTNMHDFNGFDEVWKEFFPDTAPPRSTIGVSGLLGAGPDQLIEIDLI
;
A
#
# COMPACT_ATOMS: atom_id res chain seq x y z
N MET A 1 -5.81 0.83 26.99
CA MET A 1 -4.92 1.49 26.02
C MET A 1 -5.54 2.83 25.65
N ALA A 2 -4.80 3.94 25.80
CA ALA A 2 -5.36 5.27 25.50
C ALA A 2 -5.17 5.59 24.00
N ILE A 3 -6.22 6.10 23.38
CA ILE A 3 -6.17 6.67 22.04
C ILE A 3 -5.95 8.17 22.20
N LYS A 4 -4.95 8.72 21.50
CA LYS A 4 -4.62 10.15 21.52
C LYS A 4 -4.65 10.69 20.09
N ALA A 5 -5.41 11.75 19.87
CA ALA A 5 -5.33 12.50 18.63
C ALA A 5 -3.96 13.18 18.52
N VAL A 6 -3.41 13.16 17.32
CA VAL A 6 -2.18 13.87 16.95
C VAL A 6 -2.59 15.09 16.15
N THR A 7 -1.99 16.23 16.47
CA THR A 7 -2.12 17.47 15.73
C THR A 7 -0.72 18.04 15.52
N SER A 8 -0.38 18.39 14.31
CA SER A 8 0.92 18.92 13.93
C SER A 8 0.81 20.29 13.25
N ASP A 9 1.93 20.82 12.79
CA ASP A 9 2.00 22.06 12.00
C ASP A 9 1.75 21.78 10.49
N ALA A 10 1.45 20.52 10.09
CA ALA A 10 1.05 20.21 8.72
C ALA A 10 -0.33 20.82 8.41
N PRO A 11 -0.69 20.99 7.12
CA PRO A 11 -2.01 21.49 6.74
C PRO A 11 -3.13 20.65 7.35
N GLN A 12 -4.05 21.30 8.07
CA GLN A 12 -5.12 20.62 8.79
C GLN A 12 -6.30 20.31 7.88
N PRO A 13 -6.88 19.10 7.97
CA PRO A 13 -8.00 18.72 7.13
C PRO A 13 -9.24 19.61 7.36
N LEU A 14 -9.88 20.02 6.28
CA LEU A 14 -11.18 20.72 6.35
C LEU A 14 -12.35 19.76 6.53
N ALA A 15 -12.19 18.51 6.11
CA ALA A 15 -13.21 17.48 6.32
C ALA A 15 -13.18 16.96 7.76
N ASN A 16 -14.24 16.26 8.17
CA ASN A 16 -14.37 15.78 9.54
C ASN A 16 -13.56 14.49 9.78
N TYR A 17 -12.23 14.62 9.85
CA TYR A 17 -11.31 13.55 10.26
C TYR A 17 -10.11 14.13 11.00
N THR A 18 -9.43 13.26 11.74
CA THR A 18 -8.24 13.62 12.52
C THR A 18 -6.99 13.26 11.71
N GLU A 19 -5.99 14.12 11.73
CA GLU A 19 -4.72 13.97 11.02
C GLU A 19 -4.02 12.63 11.32
N ALA A 20 -3.92 12.25 12.59
CA ALA A 20 -3.43 10.94 13.02
C ALA A 20 -3.90 10.57 14.42
N PHE A 21 -3.91 9.29 14.72
CA PHE A 21 -4.06 8.77 16.07
C PHE A 21 -2.84 7.98 16.52
N LYS A 22 -2.45 8.21 17.78
CA LYS A 22 -1.53 7.35 18.51
C LYS A 22 -2.33 6.39 19.39
N VAL A 23 -2.12 5.08 19.19
CA VAL A 23 -2.82 4.00 19.90
C VAL A 23 -1.78 3.07 20.51
N GLY A 24 -1.51 3.23 21.82
CA GLY A 24 -0.33 2.59 22.42
C GLY A 24 0.95 3.08 21.76
N ASP A 25 1.71 2.16 21.21
CA ASP A 25 2.96 2.46 20.50
C ASP A 25 2.79 2.57 18.97
N LEU A 26 1.58 2.43 18.45
CA LEU A 26 1.30 2.58 17.03
C LEU A 26 0.80 3.99 16.68
N VAL A 27 1.13 4.45 15.49
CA VAL A 27 0.71 5.72 14.90
C VAL A 27 -0.02 5.41 13.60
N PHE A 28 -1.26 5.86 13.49
CA PHE A 28 -2.12 5.72 12.31
C PHE A 28 -2.37 7.11 11.74
N ALA A 29 -1.73 7.45 10.63
CA ALA A 29 -1.98 8.69 9.93
C ALA A 29 -3.17 8.55 8.97
N ALA A 30 -3.89 9.63 8.75
CA ALA A 30 -4.85 9.71 7.66
C ALA A 30 -4.13 9.80 6.30
N GLY A 31 -4.82 9.42 5.22
CA GLY A 31 -4.33 9.65 3.88
C GLY A 31 -4.01 11.13 3.65
N GLN A 32 -2.80 11.40 3.16
CA GLN A 32 -2.34 12.75 2.85
C GLN A 32 -2.35 12.98 1.35
N LEU A 33 -2.94 14.10 0.97
CA LEU A 33 -2.97 14.64 -0.38
C LEU A 33 -1.99 15.82 -0.50
N ALA A 34 -1.59 16.15 -1.71
CA ALA A 34 -0.81 17.36 -1.97
C ALA A 34 -1.73 18.60 -1.97
N THR A 35 -2.27 18.93 -0.82
CA THR A 35 -3.17 20.09 -0.65
C THR A 35 -2.85 20.85 0.63
N ASP A 36 -3.02 22.19 0.55
CA ASP A 36 -3.01 23.07 1.72
C ASP A 36 -4.42 23.23 2.33
N PHE A 37 -5.41 22.56 1.75
CA PHE A 37 -6.84 22.64 2.09
C PHE A 37 -7.47 24.04 1.94
N VAL A 38 -6.75 25.01 1.36
CA VAL A 38 -7.23 26.38 1.15
C VAL A 38 -7.26 26.73 -0.33
N THR A 39 -6.13 26.52 -1.03
CA THR A 39 -5.98 26.87 -2.44
C THR A 39 -5.99 25.66 -3.38
N GLY A 40 -6.01 24.45 -2.85
CA GLY A 40 -5.91 23.19 -3.59
C GLY A 40 -4.48 22.67 -3.62
N VAL A 41 -3.94 22.30 -4.79
CA VAL A 41 -2.53 21.90 -4.93
C VAL A 41 -1.66 23.15 -4.83
N PRO A 42 -0.85 23.31 -3.77
CA PRO A 42 -0.08 24.55 -3.57
C PRO A 42 1.08 24.66 -4.58
N ALA A 43 1.63 25.85 -4.72
CA ALA A 43 2.67 26.14 -5.69
C ALA A 43 3.95 25.31 -5.51
N GLU A 44 4.31 24.94 -4.28
CA GLU A 44 5.42 24.08 -3.94
C GLU A 44 5.19 22.60 -4.31
N ALA A 45 3.94 22.18 -4.45
CA ALA A 45 3.55 20.84 -4.88
C ALA A 45 3.30 20.74 -6.40
N SER A 46 3.59 21.80 -7.16
CA SER A 46 3.40 21.88 -8.61
C SER A 46 4.66 22.34 -9.32
N ILE A 47 4.84 21.94 -10.57
CA ILE A 47 5.90 22.47 -11.41
C ILE A 47 5.56 23.92 -11.84
N LYS A 48 6.61 24.72 -12.04
CA LYS A 48 6.45 26.08 -12.59
C LYS A 48 5.97 25.98 -14.03
N LYS A 49 4.77 26.47 -14.34
CA LYS A 49 4.17 26.45 -15.70
C LYS A 49 5.05 27.11 -16.76
N ALA A 50 5.91 28.09 -16.37
CA ALA A 50 6.86 28.72 -17.27
C ALA A 50 8.03 27.84 -17.70
N PHE A 51 8.36 26.77 -16.95
CA PHE A 51 9.45 25.85 -17.23
C PHE A 51 9.02 24.39 -16.94
N PRO A 52 7.98 23.87 -17.62
CA PRO A 52 7.42 22.56 -17.32
C PRO A 52 8.34 21.37 -17.66
N PHE A 53 9.36 21.59 -18.49
CA PHE A 53 10.27 20.52 -18.94
C PHE A 53 11.30 20.08 -17.91
N TYR A 54 11.48 20.84 -16.82
CA TYR A 54 12.47 20.57 -15.78
C TYR A 54 11.87 20.08 -14.46
N GLY A 55 10.59 19.70 -14.46
CA GLY A 55 9.88 19.28 -13.27
C GLY A 55 8.91 18.14 -13.54
N SER A 56 8.40 17.58 -12.47
CA SER A 56 7.37 16.54 -12.48
C SER A 56 6.41 16.82 -11.33
N ASP A 57 5.12 17.02 -11.63
CA ASP A 57 4.10 17.27 -10.60
C ASP A 57 4.02 16.14 -9.60
N ILE A 58 4.06 14.88 -10.05
CA ILE A 58 4.03 13.72 -9.13
C ILE A 58 5.20 13.75 -8.14
N LYS A 59 6.42 14.14 -8.59
CA LYS A 59 7.58 14.26 -7.69
C LYS A 59 7.38 15.37 -6.66
N GLN A 60 6.84 16.52 -7.07
CA GLN A 60 6.57 17.63 -6.16
C GLN A 60 5.46 17.28 -5.17
N GLN A 61 4.38 16.68 -5.63
CA GLN A 61 3.29 16.23 -4.78
C GLN A 61 3.77 15.18 -3.77
N THR A 62 4.56 14.21 -4.20
CA THR A 62 5.12 13.19 -3.31
C THR A 62 6.00 13.80 -2.21
N ARG A 63 6.89 14.74 -2.56
CA ARG A 63 7.72 15.44 -1.55
C ARG A 63 6.87 16.23 -0.57
N TYR A 64 5.91 16.99 -1.07
CA TYR A 64 5.01 17.77 -0.23
C TYR A 64 4.26 16.91 0.78
N ILE A 65 3.70 15.79 0.33
CA ILE A 65 3.00 14.83 1.19
C ILE A 65 3.95 14.23 2.24
N LEU A 66 5.13 13.78 1.84
CA LEU A 66 6.08 13.13 2.76
C LEU A 66 6.66 14.12 3.79
N GLU A 67 6.87 15.39 3.45
CA GLU A 67 7.25 16.41 4.43
C GLU A 67 6.13 16.70 5.44
N ASN A 68 4.87 16.72 5.01
CA ASN A 68 3.73 16.86 5.90
C ASN A 68 3.60 15.63 6.83
N LEU A 69 3.68 14.41 6.28
CA LEU A 69 3.65 13.17 7.07
C LEU A 69 4.82 13.09 8.06
N LYS A 70 6.01 13.53 7.68
CA LYS A 70 7.16 13.64 8.59
C LYS A 70 6.86 14.55 9.76
N THR A 71 6.20 15.68 9.52
CA THR A 71 5.77 16.61 10.58
C THR A 71 4.72 15.97 11.49
N THR A 72 3.75 15.25 10.92
CA THR A 72 2.72 14.50 11.65
C THR A 72 3.34 13.40 12.54
N PHE A 73 4.28 12.61 11.99
CA PHE A 73 4.96 11.55 12.75
C PHE A 73 5.83 12.12 13.88
N ALA A 74 6.52 13.24 13.65
CA ALA A 74 7.29 13.92 14.69
C ALA A 74 6.38 14.36 15.86
N ALA A 75 5.20 14.89 15.59
CA ALA A 75 4.21 15.27 16.60
C ALA A 75 3.64 14.06 17.38
N ALA A 76 3.79 12.84 16.83
CA ALA A 76 3.41 11.58 17.46
C ALA A 76 4.54 10.90 18.25
N ASP A 77 5.67 11.55 18.51
CA ASP A 77 6.91 10.97 19.06
C ASP A 77 7.46 9.84 18.18
N SER A 78 7.47 10.04 16.86
CA SER A 78 7.88 9.07 15.84
C SER A 78 8.72 9.73 14.74
N SER A 79 9.05 9.00 13.70
CA SER A 79 9.71 9.49 12.48
C SER A 79 9.31 8.63 11.27
N LEU A 80 9.71 9.03 10.07
CA LEU A 80 9.50 8.21 8.88
C LEU A 80 10.28 6.89 8.93
N ASP A 81 11.39 6.81 9.66
CA ASP A 81 12.15 5.56 9.85
C ASP A 81 11.35 4.50 10.63
N ASN A 82 10.31 4.91 11.34
CA ASN A 82 9.44 4.03 12.13
C ASN A 82 8.16 3.63 11.37
N VAL A 83 8.03 4.03 10.10
CA VAL A 83 6.88 3.64 9.28
C VAL A 83 7.06 2.19 8.82
N VAL A 84 6.04 1.37 9.06
CA VAL A 84 6.06 -0.06 8.76
C VAL A 84 5.07 -0.47 7.68
N LYS A 85 4.06 0.36 7.41
CA LYS A 85 3.04 0.10 6.40
C LYS A 85 2.70 1.38 5.66
N SER A 86 2.49 1.26 4.35
CA SER A 86 1.94 2.34 3.53
C SER A 86 0.93 1.83 2.52
N GLN A 87 -0.08 2.65 2.24
CA GLN A 87 -0.93 2.54 1.06
C GLN A 87 -0.72 3.78 0.20
N VAL A 88 -0.53 3.57 -1.09
CA VAL A 88 -0.33 4.63 -2.07
C VAL A 88 -1.40 4.50 -3.13
N PHE A 89 -2.17 5.57 -3.31
CA PHE A 89 -3.19 5.69 -4.33
C PHE A 89 -2.70 6.67 -5.38
N ILE A 90 -2.59 6.22 -6.63
CA ILE A 90 -2.07 7.01 -7.75
C ILE A 90 -3.13 7.04 -8.87
N THR A 91 -3.23 8.15 -9.57
CA THR A 91 -4.25 8.30 -10.63
C THR A 91 -3.84 7.72 -11.98
N ASP A 92 -2.55 7.46 -12.20
CA ASP A 92 -2.00 6.80 -13.40
C ASP A 92 -0.71 6.07 -13.01
N LEU A 93 -0.67 4.75 -13.16
CA LEU A 93 0.52 3.92 -12.87
C LEU A 93 1.75 4.28 -13.71
N LYS A 94 1.61 4.99 -14.83
CA LYS A 94 2.76 5.52 -15.58
C LYS A 94 3.56 6.54 -14.78
N LEU A 95 3.00 7.10 -13.72
CA LEU A 95 3.68 8.02 -12.81
C LEU A 95 4.50 7.29 -11.73
N PHE A 96 4.39 5.96 -11.65
CA PHE A 96 4.99 5.16 -10.57
C PHE A 96 6.50 5.34 -10.46
N ASP A 97 7.25 5.28 -11.56
CA ASP A 97 8.73 5.39 -11.50
C ASP A 97 9.16 6.75 -10.92
N ALA A 98 8.48 7.83 -11.33
CA ALA A 98 8.77 9.16 -10.84
C ALA A 98 8.37 9.35 -9.35
N PHE A 99 7.30 8.71 -8.90
CA PHE A 99 6.95 8.62 -7.49
C PHE A 99 8.01 7.83 -6.71
N ASP A 100 8.40 6.64 -7.19
CA ASP A 100 9.31 5.73 -6.50
C ASP A 100 10.73 6.29 -6.38
N GLU A 101 11.17 7.15 -7.31
CA GLU A 101 12.43 7.90 -7.16
C GLU A 101 12.42 8.80 -5.91
N VAL A 102 11.30 9.53 -5.67
CA VAL A 102 11.17 10.37 -4.48
C VAL A 102 11.00 9.51 -3.22
N TRP A 103 10.24 8.41 -3.31
CA TRP A 103 10.08 7.46 -2.22
C TRP A 103 11.42 6.98 -1.66
N LYS A 104 12.37 6.64 -2.54
CA LYS A 104 13.75 6.26 -2.17
C LYS A 104 14.52 7.33 -1.39
N GLU A 105 14.26 8.60 -1.68
CA GLU A 105 14.91 9.71 -0.97
C GLU A 105 14.52 9.75 0.51
N TYR A 106 13.26 9.42 0.82
CA TYR A 106 12.69 9.45 2.18
C TYR A 106 12.84 8.14 2.94
N PHE A 107 12.97 7.01 2.24
CA PHE A 107 13.11 5.68 2.82
C PHE A 107 14.34 4.96 2.26
N PRO A 108 15.55 5.42 2.61
CA PRO A 108 16.80 4.87 2.04
C PRO A 108 17.22 3.51 2.60
N GLY A 109 16.64 3.09 3.74
CA GLY A 109 16.95 1.82 4.42
C GLY A 109 16.01 0.70 4.03
N TYR A 110 15.17 0.29 4.97
CA TYR A 110 14.07 -0.65 4.76
C TYR A 110 12.76 0.13 4.54
N PRO A 111 12.33 0.35 3.27
CA PRO A 111 11.11 1.09 3.02
C PRO A 111 9.89 0.35 3.56
N PRO A 112 8.81 1.05 3.94
CA PRO A 112 7.60 0.43 4.47
C PRO A 112 7.03 -0.68 3.60
N ALA A 113 6.39 -1.68 4.20
CA ALA A 113 5.55 -2.63 3.49
C ALA A 113 4.45 -1.85 2.75
N ARG A 114 4.45 -1.90 1.41
CA ARG A 114 3.65 -0.99 0.57
C ARG A 114 2.66 -1.73 -0.31
N THR A 115 1.48 -1.13 -0.43
CA THR A 115 0.45 -1.43 -1.42
C THR A 115 0.31 -0.22 -2.32
N THR A 116 0.37 -0.37 -3.65
CA THR A 116 0.25 0.74 -4.60
C THR A 116 -0.84 0.43 -5.62
N LEU A 117 -1.86 1.28 -5.69
CA LEU A 117 -3.09 1.07 -6.45
C LEU A 117 -3.35 2.22 -7.42
N GLU A 118 -3.78 1.90 -8.64
CA GLU A 118 -4.35 2.91 -9.52
C GLU A 118 -5.83 3.09 -9.23
N ILE A 119 -6.23 4.33 -9.01
CA ILE A 119 -7.62 4.72 -8.79
C ILE A 119 -8.03 5.82 -9.77
N PRO A 120 -9.31 5.93 -10.14
CA PRO A 120 -9.73 6.83 -11.20
C PRO A 120 -9.65 8.32 -10.81
N MET A 121 -9.72 8.62 -9.52
CA MET A 121 -9.62 10.00 -9.00
C MET A 121 -9.38 10.00 -7.49
N LEU A 122 -8.85 11.11 -7.01
CA LEU A 122 -8.65 11.41 -5.60
C LEU A 122 -9.62 12.52 -5.15
N LEU A 123 -9.98 12.49 -3.88
CA LEU A 123 -10.72 13.59 -3.26
C LEU A 123 -9.80 14.81 -3.11
N GLY A 124 -10.30 16.01 -3.37
CA GLY A 124 -9.55 17.25 -3.12
C GLY A 124 -9.54 18.22 -4.30
N ALA A 125 -8.37 18.69 -4.69
CA ALA A 125 -8.18 19.78 -5.63
C ALA A 125 -8.50 19.49 -7.13
N GLY A 126 -9.30 18.45 -7.41
CA GLY A 126 -9.69 18.09 -8.78
C GLY A 126 -8.62 17.29 -9.53
N PRO A 127 -8.58 17.37 -10.88
CA PRO A 127 -7.76 16.48 -11.70
C PRO A 127 -6.24 16.71 -11.57
N GLU A 128 -5.82 17.77 -10.91
CA GLU A 128 -4.40 18.05 -10.64
C GLU A 128 -3.85 17.22 -9.48
N GLN A 129 -4.72 16.58 -8.68
CA GLN A 129 -4.33 15.69 -7.58
C GLN A 129 -3.94 14.32 -8.13
N LEU A 130 -2.68 13.95 -8.02
CA LEU A 130 -2.12 12.75 -8.65
C LEU A 130 -1.88 11.59 -7.69
N ILE A 131 -1.71 11.87 -6.39
CA ILE A 131 -1.31 10.88 -5.41
C ILE A 131 -1.87 11.19 -4.03
N GLU A 132 -2.21 10.12 -3.30
CA GLU A 132 -2.48 10.11 -1.86
C GLU A 132 -1.63 9.04 -1.19
N ILE A 133 -1.12 9.33 0.00
CA ILE A 133 -0.28 8.41 0.79
C ILE A 133 -0.85 8.27 2.19
N ASP A 134 -1.09 7.03 2.61
CA ASP A 134 -1.50 6.61 3.94
C ASP A 134 -0.34 5.88 4.62
N LEU A 135 -0.06 6.16 5.90
CA LEU A 135 1.04 5.56 6.64
C LEU A 135 0.60 5.04 8.01
N ILE A 136 1.13 3.85 8.34
CA ILE A 136 1.12 3.32 9.72
C ILE A 136 2.56 3.14 10.17
N GLY A 137 2.86 3.57 11.39
CA GLY A 137 4.17 3.41 11.99
C GLY A 137 4.09 3.17 13.50
N HIS A 138 5.21 3.26 14.16
CA HIS A 138 5.30 3.14 15.62
C HIS A 138 6.06 4.31 16.23
N THR A 139 5.92 4.50 17.54
CA THR A 139 6.64 5.53 18.28
C THR A 139 8.11 5.15 18.49
N ASN A 140 8.94 6.11 18.87
CA ASN A 140 10.35 5.86 19.23
C ASN A 140 10.53 4.97 20.49
N ALA A 141 9.43 4.61 21.18
CA ALA A 141 9.48 3.79 22.38
C ALA A 141 9.65 2.28 22.07
N VAL A 142 9.37 1.85 20.85
CA VAL A 142 9.46 0.44 20.40
C VAL A 142 10.26 0.35 19.09
N THR A 143 10.61 -0.87 18.74
CA THR A 143 11.30 -1.19 17.49
C THR A 143 10.45 -2.10 16.62
N HIS A 144 10.79 -2.22 15.35
CA HIS A 144 10.24 -3.20 14.44
C HIS A 144 11.27 -4.25 14.03
N GLU A 145 10.79 -5.37 13.56
CA GLU A 145 11.56 -6.42 12.92
C GLU A 145 11.24 -6.46 11.43
N VAL A 146 12.27 -6.53 10.59
CA VAL A 146 12.14 -6.71 9.14
C VAL A 146 11.92 -8.20 8.87
N ILE A 147 10.85 -8.53 8.18
CA ILE A 147 10.50 -9.92 7.81
C ILE A 147 10.87 -10.15 6.36
N THR A 148 11.59 -11.23 6.12
CA THR A 148 11.94 -11.74 4.78
C THR A 148 11.69 -13.24 4.76
N SER A 149 11.01 -13.73 3.74
CA SER A 149 10.66 -15.14 3.57
C SER A 149 11.20 -15.72 2.26
N ASP A 150 10.86 -16.98 1.98
CA ASP A 150 11.12 -17.64 0.70
C ASP A 150 10.07 -17.28 -0.39
N ALA A 151 9.19 -16.30 -0.14
CA ALA A 151 8.30 -15.76 -1.15
C ALA A 151 9.09 -14.91 -2.17
N PRO A 152 8.57 -14.68 -3.39
CA PRO A 152 9.20 -13.79 -4.34
C PRO A 152 9.45 -12.40 -3.75
N GLN A 153 10.70 -11.94 -3.83
CA GLN A 153 11.10 -10.67 -3.24
C GLN A 153 10.79 -9.50 -4.17
N PRO A 154 10.25 -8.39 -3.64
CA PRO A 154 9.92 -7.23 -4.44
C PRO A 154 11.12 -6.61 -5.15
N LEU A 155 10.92 -6.13 -6.38
CA LEU A 155 11.91 -5.34 -7.12
C LEU A 155 11.79 -3.83 -6.87
N ALA A 156 10.60 -3.35 -6.50
CA ALA A 156 10.38 -1.95 -6.15
C ALA A 156 10.81 -1.67 -4.71
N ASN A 157 10.84 -0.38 -4.32
CA ASN A 157 11.32 0.01 -2.99
C ASN A 157 10.23 -0.16 -1.93
N TYR A 158 10.07 -1.37 -1.46
CA TYR A 158 9.29 -1.71 -0.28
C TYR A 158 9.81 -3.01 0.34
N THR A 159 9.52 -3.20 1.61
CA THR A 159 9.87 -4.39 2.37
C THR A 159 8.69 -5.36 2.35
N GLU A 160 8.96 -6.68 2.33
CA GLU A 160 7.95 -7.73 2.30
C GLU A 160 6.97 -7.63 3.47
N ALA A 161 7.48 -7.51 4.69
CA ALA A 161 6.67 -7.28 5.88
C ALA A 161 7.51 -6.73 7.05
N PHE A 162 6.81 -6.14 8.01
CA PHE A 162 7.35 -5.72 9.31
C PHE A 162 6.56 -6.32 10.46
N LYS A 163 7.25 -6.65 11.55
CA LYS A 163 6.63 -7.04 12.82
C LYS A 163 6.87 -5.98 13.87
N VAL A 164 5.80 -5.50 14.50
CA VAL A 164 5.83 -4.56 15.62
C VAL A 164 5.04 -5.15 16.77
N GLY A 165 5.71 -5.54 17.84
CA GLY A 165 5.05 -6.26 18.92
C GLY A 165 4.37 -7.55 18.42
N ASN A 166 3.04 -7.59 18.54
CA ASN A 166 2.24 -8.76 18.12
C ASN A 166 1.59 -8.60 16.74
N LEU A 167 1.86 -7.52 16.02
CA LEU A 167 1.28 -7.29 14.69
C LEU A 167 2.31 -7.46 13.58
N VAL A 168 1.88 -8.09 12.50
CA VAL A 168 2.65 -8.25 11.26
C VAL A 168 1.96 -7.43 10.18
N PHE A 169 2.69 -6.48 9.60
CA PHE A 169 2.25 -5.61 8.51
C PHE A 169 2.88 -6.10 7.22
N ALA A 170 2.13 -6.86 6.42
CA ALA A 170 2.62 -7.34 5.12
C ALA A 170 2.41 -6.28 4.02
N ALA A 171 3.28 -6.28 3.01
CA ALA A 171 3.04 -5.54 1.77
C ALA A 171 1.89 -6.15 0.99
N GLY A 172 1.24 -5.38 0.12
CA GLY A 172 0.32 -5.91 -0.87
C GLY A 172 1.03 -6.93 -1.74
N GLN A 173 0.43 -8.12 -1.88
CA GLN A 173 0.98 -9.20 -2.69
C GLN A 173 0.21 -9.32 -4.00
N LEU A 174 0.98 -9.40 -5.09
CA LEU A 174 0.53 -9.61 -6.45
C LEU A 174 0.92 -11.03 -6.90
N ALA A 175 0.23 -11.55 -7.91
CA ALA A 175 0.61 -12.83 -8.52
C ALA A 175 1.80 -12.63 -9.48
N THR A 176 2.97 -12.35 -8.94
CA THR A 176 4.18 -12.12 -9.70
C THR A 176 5.40 -12.78 -9.04
N ASP A 177 6.33 -13.25 -9.86
CA ASP A 177 7.65 -13.72 -9.43
C ASP A 177 8.69 -12.58 -9.44
N TYR A 178 8.27 -11.37 -9.81
CA TYR A 178 9.09 -10.16 -9.98
C TYR A 178 10.25 -10.29 -10.99
N LYS A 179 10.29 -11.37 -11.78
CA LYS A 179 11.32 -11.62 -12.81
C LYS A 179 10.72 -11.76 -14.19
N THR A 180 9.69 -12.60 -14.31
CA THR A 180 9.03 -12.90 -15.58
C THR A 180 7.60 -12.35 -15.65
N GLY A 181 7.12 -11.74 -14.58
CA GLY A 181 5.76 -11.24 -14.40
C GLY A 181 4.86 -12.28 -13.72
N ILE A 182 3.68 -12.56 -14.26
CA ILE A 182 2.79 -13.59 -13.71
C ILE A 182 3.37 -14.96 -14.09
N PRO A 183 3.77 -15.80 -13.12
CA PRO A 183 4.39 -17.09 -13.42
C PRO A 183 3.38 -18.11 -13.94
N PRO A 184 3.84 -19.19 -14.61
CA PRO A 184 2.95 -20.19 -15.22
C PRO A 184 1.94 -20.83 -14.26
N GLU A 185 2.30 -21.05 -13.00
CA GLU A 185 1.42 -21.58 -11.97
C GLU A 185 0.27 -20.65 -11.57
N ALA A 186 0.41 -19.34 -11.86
CA ALA A 186 -0.61 -18.33 -11.63
C ALA A 186 -1.41 -17.96 -12.89
N LYS A 187 -1.22 -18.68 -14.00
CA LYS A 187 -1.94 -18.49 -15.28
C LYS A 187 -2.59 -19.77 -15.76
N VAL A 188 -3.72 -19.62 -16.42
CA VAL A 188 -4.35 -20.72 -17.15
C VAL A 188 -3.44 -21.17 -18.30
N ASN A 189 -3.27 -22.48 -18.46
CA ASN A 189 -2.55 -23.03 -19.59
C ASN A 189 -3.28 -22.69 -20.90
N PRO A 190 -2.68 -21.95 -21.82
CA PRO A 190 -3.36 -21.51 -23.06
C PRO A 190 -3.76 -22.67 -23.98
N ASN A 191 -3.15 -23.85 -23.84
CA ASN A 191 -3.52 -25.04 -24.57
C ASN A 191 -4.77 -25.75 -24.01
N PHE A 192 -5.16 -25.45 -22.76
CA PHE A 192 -6.33 -26.02 -22.09
C PHE A 192 -7.10 -24.94 -21.29
N PRO A 193 -7.56 -23.85 -21.92
CA PRO A 193 -8.12 -22.69 -21.21
C PRO A 193 -9.47 -22.96 -20.54
N TYR A 194 -10.17 -24.02 -20.92
CA TYR A 194 -11.51 -24.32 -20.40
C TYR A 194 -11.54 -24.94 -18.99
N TYR A 195 -10.39 -25.35 -18.47
CA TYR A 195 -10.28 -26.05 -17.17
C TYR A 195 -9.62 -25.20 -16.09
N GLY A 196 -9.43 -23.91 -16.34
CA GLY A 196 -8.76 -23.03 -15.41
C GLY A 196 -9.48 -21.70 -15.25
N SER A 197 -9.00 -20.93 -14.28
CA SER A 197 -9.44 -19.57 -14.01
C SER A 197 -8.24 -18.78 -13.47
N ASP A 198 -7.82 -17.74 -14.21
CA ASP A 198 -6.68 -16.93 -13.83
C ASP A 198 -6.85 -16.31 -12.44
N ILE A 199 -8.03 -15.79 -12.13
CA ILE A 199 -8.29 -15.22 -10.80
C ILE A 199 -8.10 -16.26 -9.67
N LYS A 200 -8.51 -17.51 -9.88
CA LYS A 200 -8.30 -18.57 -8.88
C LYS A 200 -6.83 -18.91 -8.72
N LEU A 201 -6.09 -19.02 -9.81
CA LEU A 201 -4.66 -19.31 -9.80
C LEU A 201 -3.86 -18.17 -9.17
N GLN A 202 -4.15 -16.93 -9.54
CA GLN A 202 -3.51 -15.76 -8.96
C GLN A 202 -3.80 -15.64 -7.45
N THR A 203 -5.05 -15.83 -7.03
CA THR A 203 -5.43 -15.82 -5.62
C THR A 203 -4.66 -16.87 -4.81
N ARG A 204 -4.60 -18.11 -5.33
CA ARG A 204 -3.89 -19.21 -4.69
C ARG A 204 -2.39 -18.90 -4.55
N TYR A 205 -1.77 -18.47 -5.63
CA TYR A 205 -0.35 -18.11 -5.64
C TYR A 205 -0.02 -17.03 -4.59
N ILE A 206 -0.84 -15.98 -4.51
CA ILE A 206 -0.68 -14.91 -3.53
C ILE A 206 -0.79 -15.46 -2.09
N LEU A 207 -1.84 -16.22 -1.79
CA LEU A 207 -2.08 -16.72 -0.44
C LEU A 207 -1.03 -17.77 0.00
N GLU A 208 -0.51 -18.59 -0.93
CA GLU A 208 0.62 -19.49 -0.67
C GLU A 208 1.90 -18.69 -0.33
N ASN A 209 2.17 -17.61 -1.02
CA ASN A 209 3.32 -16.74 -0.70
C ASN A 209 3.11 -15.99 0.62
N MET A 210 1.92 -15.45 0.88
CA MET A 210 1.60 -14.84 2.18
C MET A 210 1.71 -15.84 3.35
N THR A 211 1.40 -17.11 3.12
CA THR A 211 1.64 -18.17 4.14
C THR A 211 3.11 -18.22 4.52
N LYS A 212 4.04 -18.12 3.56
CA LYS A 212 5.49 -18.09 3.84
C LYS A 212 5.89 -16.82 4.60
N THR A 213 5.37 -15.66 4.18
CA THR A 213 5.64 -14.36 4.83
C THR A 213 5.20 -14.39 6.30
N PHE A 214 3.98 -14.83 6.59
CA PHE A 214 3.49 -14.91 7.97
C PHE A 214 4.22 -15.99 8.80
N ALA A 215 4.60 -17.12 8.20
CA ALA A 215 5.42 -18.14 8.88
C ALA A 215 6.81 -17.59 9.26
N ALA A 216 7.45 -16.80 8.40
CA ALA A 216 8.73 -16.13 8.70
C ALA A 216 8.63 -15.11 9.84
N ALA A 217 7.42 -14.61 10.13
CA ALA A 217 7.13 -13.73 11.27
C ALA A 217 6.65 -14.47 12.53
N ASP A 218 6.82 -15.79 12.62
CA ASP A 218 6.28 -16.67 13.69
C ASP A 218 4.76 -16.56 13.83
N SER A 219 4.04 -16.44 12.70
CA SER A 219 2.58 -16.31 12.63
C SER A 219 1.99 -17.26 11.57
N SER A 220 0.72 -17.08 11.26
CA SER A 220 0.03 -17.83 10.21
C SER A 220 -1.17 -17.05 9.69
N LEU A 221 -1.75 -17.48 8.56
CA LEU A 221 -2.97 -16.88 8.02
C LEU A 221 -4.16 -16.95 8.97
N ALA A 222 -4.20 -17.95 9.88
CA ALA A 222 -5.24 -18.05 10.92
C ALA A 222 -5.24 -16.88 11.92
N ASN A 223 -4.13 -16.15 12.01
CA ASN A 223 -3.97 -14.99 12.90
C ASN A 223 -4.20 -13.66 12.20
N VAL A 224 -4.59 -13.64 10.94
CA VAL A 224 -4.87 -12.40 10.19
C VAL A 224 -6.07 -11.68 10.80
N VAL A 225 -5.88 -10.42 11.15
CA VAL A 225 -6.90 -9.58 11.82
C VAL A 225 -7.53 -8.54 10.89
N LYS A 226 -6.93 -8.33 9.74
CA LYS A 226 -7.43 -7.40 8.71
C LYS A 226 -7.00 -7.86 7.34
N SER A 227 -7.90 -7.77 6.37
CA SER A 227 -7.59 -7.99 4.97
C SER A 227 -8.24 -6.93 4.06
N GLN A 228 -7.49 -6.55 3.04
CA GLN A 228 -7.99 -5.75 1.92
C GLN A 228 -7.67 -6.51 0.63
N VAL A 229 -8.64 -6.57 -0.26
CA VAL A 229 -8.53 -7.26 -1.55
C VAL A 229 -8.91 -6.27 -2.64
N PHE A 230 -8.03 -6.14 -3.61
CA PHE A 230 -8.17 -5.21 -4.72
C PHE A 230 -8.31 -6.01 -6.02
N LEU A 231 -9.43 -5.80 -6.72
CA LEU A 231 -9.76 -6.49 -7.97
C LEU A 231 -9.82 -5.49 -9.12
N THR A 232 -9.19 -5.81 -10.25
CA THR A 232 -9.33 -5.01 -11.47
C THR A 232 -10.68 -5.22 -12.15
N ASN A 233 -11.33 -6.36 -11.86
CA ASN A 233 -12.67 -6.68 -12.35
C ASN A 233 -13.50 -7.32 -11.23
N MET A 234 -14.56 -6.65 -10.80
CA MET A 234 -15.43 -7.14 -9.72
C MET A 234 -16.21 -8.42 -10.09
N HIS A 235 -16.30 -8.79 -11.38
CA HIS A 235 -16.89 -10.08 -11.80
C HIS A 235 -16.03 -11.27 -11.38
N ASP A 236 -14.76 -11.07 -11.06
CA ASP A 236 -13.82 -12.08 -10.57
C ASP A 236 -14.04 -12.45 -9.08
N PHE A 237 -14.92 -11.70 -8.38
CA PHE A 237 -15.15 -11.89 -6.95
C PHE A 237 -15.46 -13.34 -6.56
N ASN A 238 -16.33 -14.01 -7.28
CA ASN A 238 -16.71 -15.39 -6.94
C ASN A 238 -15.53 -16.37 -7.07
N GLY A 239 -14.74 -16.24 -8.13
CA GLY A 239 -13.56 -17.06 -8.34
C GLY A 239 -12.47 -16.84 -7.27
N PHE A 240 -12.26 -15.59 -6.89
CA PHE A 240 -11.43 -15.22 -5.76
C PHE A 240 -11.94 -15.82 -4.44
N ASP A 241 -13.24 -15.64 -4.13
CA ASP A 241 -13.85 -16.05 -2.85
C ASP A 241 -13.88 -17.59 -2.66
N GLU A 242 -13.98 -18.35 -3.75
CA GLU A 242 -13.86 -19.81 -3.68
C GLU A 242 -12.48 -20.23 -3.15
N VAL A 243 -11.39 -19.64 -3.67
CA VAL A 243 -10.03 -19.93 -3.18
C VAL A 243 -9.81 -19.36 -1.78
N TRP A 244 -10.34 -18.17 -1.48
CA TRP A 244 -10.26 -17.57 -0.15
C TRP A 244 -10.78 -18.51 0.94
N LYS A 245 -11.90 -19.20 0.70
CA LYS A 245 -12.50 -20.18 1.63
C LYS A 245 -11.62 -21.39 1.89
N GLU A 246 -10.77 -21.78 0.95
CA GLU A 246 -9.83 -22.88 1.16
C GLU A 246 -8.72 -22.53 2.16
N PHE A 247 -8.26 -21.26 2.16
CA PHE A 247 -7.23 -20.76 3.07
C PHE A 247 -7.77 -20.31 4.42
N PHE A 248 -9.06 -19.93 4.48
CA PHE A 248 -9.75 -19.49 5.70
C PHE A 248 -11.02 -20.30 5.94
N PRO A 249 -10.89 -21.63 6.21
CA PRO A 249 -12.06 -22.52 6.29
C PRO A 249 -12.92 -22.32 7.54
N ASP A 250 -12.30 -21.94 8.66
CA ASP A 250 -13.00 -21.86 9.95
C ASP A 250 -13.48 -20.43 10.23
N THR A 251 -12.55 -19.48 10.29
CA THR A 251 -12.82 -18.08 10.60
C THR A 251 -12.06 -17.19 9.64
N ALA A 252 -12.77 -16.60 8.70
CA ALA A 252 -12.19 -15.64 7.76
C ALA A 252 -11.94 -14.29 8.46
N PRO A 253 -10.82 -13.59 8.17
CA PRO A 253 -10.55 -12.27 8.71
C PRO A 253 -11.55 -11.23 8.20
N PRO A 254 -11.79 -10.14 8.96
CA PRO A 254 -12.50 -8.99 8.44
C PRO A 254 -11.90 -8.52 7.12
N ARG A 255 -12.72 -8.42 6.07
CA ARG A 255 -12.27 -8.15 4.70
C ARG A 255 -13.01 -6.97 4.08
N SER A 256 -12.27 -6.11 3.38
CA SER A 256 -12.81 -5.17 2.41
C SER A 256 -12.36 -5.60 1.01
N THR A 257 -13.29 -5.66 0.06
CA THR A 257 -12.97 -5.96 -1.35
C THR A 257 -13.36 -4.75 -2.20
N ILE A 258 -12.41 -4.23 -2.97
CA ILE A 258 -12.51 -2.95 -3.67
C ILE A 258 -12.11 -3.14 -5.13
N GLY A 259 -12.90 -2.57 -6.06
CA GLY A 259 -12.52 -2.46 -7.46
C GLY A 259 -11.53 -1.32 -7.68
N VAL A 260 -10.46 -1.57 -8.42
CA VAL A 260 -9.40 -0.60 -8.73
C VAL A 260 -9.21 -0.47 -10.24
N SER A 261 -8.63 0.64 -10.69
CA SER A 261 -8.38 0.89 -12.12
C SER A 261 -7.21 0.10 -12.66
N GLY A 262 -6.20 -0.16 -11.81
CA GLY A 262 -5.01 -0.92 -12.17
C GLY A 262 -4.23 -1.38 -10.94
N LEU A 263 -3.39 -2.38 -11.14
CA LEU A 263 -2.48 -2.94 -10.15
C LEU A 263 -1.05 -2.82 -10.66
N LEU A 264 -0.12 -2.51 -9.75
CA LEU A 264 1.30 -2.44 -10.07
C LEU A 264 1.80 -3.86 -10.35
N GLY A 265 2.47 -4.10 -11.48
CA GLY A 265 3.07 -5.41 -11.74
C GLY A 265 3.06 -5.81 -13.22
N ALA A 266 2.60 -7.02 -13.52
CA ALA A 266 2.74 -7.65 -14.84
C ALA A 266 1.76 -7.15 -15.92
N GLY A 267 1.26 -5.93 -15.81
CA GLY A 267 0.35 -5.34 -16.81
C GLY A 267 -1.11 -5.77 -16.65
N PRO A 268 -1.91 -5.74 -17.73
CA PRO A 268 -3.37 -5.90 -17.65
C PRO A 268 -3.84 -7.30 -17.21
N ASP A 269 -2.96 -8.28 -17.24
CA ASP A 269 -3.28 -9.65 -16.79
C ASP A 269 -3.23 -9.80 -15.27
N GLN A 270 -2.76 -8.77 -14.53
CA GLN A 270 -2.79 -8.74 -13.07
C GLN A 270 -4.21 -8.43 -12.61
N LEU A 271 -4.87 -9.40 -11.98
CA LEU A 271 -6.30 -9.34 -11.65
C LEU A 271 -6.58 -8.98 -10.20
N ILE A 272 -5.63 -9.29 -9.30
CA ILE A 272 -5.84 -9.20 -7.86
C ILE A 272 -4.57 -8.80 -7.11
N GLU A 273 -4.73 -7.99 -6.08
CA GLU A 273 -3.75 -7.74 -5.03
C GLU A 273 -4.40 -8.00 -3.67
N ILE A 274 -3.66 -8.61 -2.74
CA ILE A 274 -4.13 -8.90 -1.39
C ILE A 274 -3.18 -8.27 -0.38
N ASP A 275 -3.75 -7.58 0.60
CA ASP A 275 -3.08 -6.88 1.70
C ASP A 275 -3.58 -7.43 3.02
N LEU A 276 -2.66 -7.86 3.92
CA LEU A 276 -2.97 -8.50 5.19
C LEU A 276 -2.21 -7.86 6.37
N ILE A 277 -2.91 -7.80 7.50
CA ILE A 277 -2.32 -7.51 8.81
C ILE A 277 -2.64 -8.67 9.74
#